data_af65576bcd29a68804bc6a8e4f6fe658
#
_entry.id   af65576bcd29a68804bc6a8e4f6fe658
#
_cell.length_a   1.000
_cell.length_b   1.000
_cell.length_c   1.000
_cell.angle_alpha   90.00
_cell.angle_beta   90.00
_cell.angle_gamma   90.00
#
_symmetry.space_group_name_H-M   'P 1'
#
loop_
_entity.id
_entity.type
_entity.pdbx_description
1 polymer ?
#
loop_
_entity_poly.entity_id
_entity_poly.type
_entity_poly.pdbx_seq_one_letter_code
_entity_poly.pdbx_strand_id
1 'polypeptide(L)'
;MTRNGLWLSLILGLAAFAADRAHKYIQVDLVHWPEGYFTPLTPFFDVGLVFNPGISYGLLGSLPLWAIAILVVVALCALIVWWWRAASALVRAGLAICIGGAASNALDRVIYGQVADFFHFHLGDWSFYIFNVADAAITLGVGLLLLDLLGVGGKRAANPA
;
A
#
# COMPACT_ATOMS: atom_id res chain seq x y z
N MET A 1 21.08 15.10 -6.98
CA MET A 1 20.31 14.46 -5.87
C MET A 1 20.58 15.24 -4.58
N THR A 2 19.59 15.87 -3.98
CA THR A 2 19.78 16.47 -2.65
C THR A 2 19.72 15.36 -1.60
N ARG A 3 20.71 15.30 -0.72
CA ARG A 3 20.79 14.31 0.37
C ARG A 3 19.51 14.32 1.25
N ASN A 4 18.90 15.50 1.43
CA ASN A 4 17.68 15.68 2.22
C ASN A 4 16.44 15.00 1.59
N GLY A 5 16.28 15.03 0.27
CA GLY A 5 15.16 14.37 -0.41
C GLY A 5 15.24 12.84 -0.34
N LEU A 6 16.44 12.27 -0.28
CA LEU A 6 16.63 10.83 -0.08
C LEU A 6 16.16 10.40 1.32
N TRP A 7 16.65 11.08 2.36
CA TRP A 7 16.30 10.73 3.75
C TRP A 7 14.81 10.88 4.02
N LEU A 8 14.20 11.97 3.52
CA LEU A 8 12.76 12.17 3.66
C LEU A 8 11.98 11.02 3.02
N SER A 9 12.32 10.61 1.80
CA SER A 9 11.60 9.51 1.16
C SER A 9 11.77 8.18 1.90
N LEU A 10 12.96 7.89 2.43
CA LEU A 10 13.18 6.69 3.25
C LEU A 10 12.32 6.71 4.52
N ILE A 11 12.26 7.87 5.21
CA ILE A 11 11.42 8.03 6.41
C ILE A 11 9.94 7.80 6.06
N LEU A 12 9.45 8.36 4.94
CA LEU A 12 8.07 8.19 4.51
C LEU A 12 7.75 6.71 4.18
N GLY A 13 8.63 6.01 3.49
CA GLY A 13 8.46 4.59 3.20
C GLY A 13 8.47 3.72 4.46
N LEU A 14 9.40 3.98 5.38
CA LEU A 14 9.46 3.29 6.66
C LEU A 14 8.22 3.60 7.53
N ALA A 15 7.74 4.84 7.53
CA ALA A 15 6.53 5.22 8.26
C ALA A 15 5.29 4.51 7.71
N ALA A 16 5.14 4.42 6.38
CA ALA A 16 4.05 3.68 5.76
C ALA A 16 4.08 2.19 6.13
N PHE A 17 5.26 1.56 6.04
CA PHE A 17 5.45 0.17 6.46
C PHE A 17 5.12 -0.02 7.94
N ALA A 18 5.70 0.82 8.83
CA ALA A 18 5.55 0.69 10.27
C ALA A 18 4.09 0.94 10.73
N ALA A 19 3.39 1.89 10.11
CA ALA A 19 2.00 2.18 10.44
C ALA A 19 1.09 0.97 10.15
N ASP A 20 1.25 0.34 9.00
CA ASP A 20 0.49 -0.87 8.66
C ASP A 20 0.88 -2.05 9.56
N ARG A 21 2.18 -2.28 9.80
CA ARG A 21 2.62 -3.34 10.72
C ARG A 21 2.11 -3.16 12.14
N ALA A 22 2.14 -1.92 12.66
CA ALA A 22 1.62 -1.62 13.99
C ALA A 22 0.10 -1.88 14.07
N HIS A 23 -0.67 -1.43 13.06
CA HIS A 23 -2.10 -1.69 12.99
C HIS A 23 -2.39 -3.20 12.96
N LYS A 24 -1.73 -3.95 12.08
CA LYS A 24 -1.91 -5.40 11.96
C LYS A 24 -1.53 -6.14 13.23
N TYR A 25 -0.40 -5.79 13.83
CA TYR A 25 0.02 -6.36 15.11
C TYR A 25 -1.02 -6.14 16.23
N ILE A 26 -1.56 -4.91 16.32
CA ILE A 26 -2.59 -4.62 17.32
C ILE A 26 -3.85 -5.46 17.06
N GLN A 27 -4.34 -5.50 15.82
CA GLN A 27 -5.62 -6.14 15.52
C GLN A 27 -5.53 -7.67 15.51
N VAL A 28 -4.47 -8.23 14.94
CA VAL A 28 -4.33 -9.70 14.80
C VAL A 28 -3.72 -10.33 16.05
N ASP A 29 -2.60 -9.75 16.55
CA ASP A 29 -1.79 -10.42 17.57
C ASP A 29 -2.14 -9.98 19.01
N LEU A 30 -2.64 -8.75 19.24
CA LEU A 30 -3.01 -8.27 20.57
C LEU A 30 -4.51 -8.37 20.83
N VAL A 31 -5.34 -7.88 19.92
CA VAL A 31 -6.81 -7.90 20.07
C VAL A 31 -7.39 -9.25 19.70
N HIS A 32 -6.72 -10.02 18.84
CA HIS A 32 -7.18 -11.32 18.34
C HIS A 32 -8.56 -11.19 17.68
N TRP A 33 -8.71 -10.18 16.80
CA TRP A 33 -9.97 -9.93 16.13
C TRP A 33 -10.41 -11.17 15.34
N PRO A 34 -11.63 -11.68 15.54
CA PRO A 34 -12.05 -12.88 14.86
C PRO A 34 -12.26 -12.63 13.36
N GLU A 35 -11.74 -13.54 12.54
CA GLU A 35 -11.89 -13.46 11.09
C GLU A 35 -13.37 -13.54 10.68
N GLY A 36 -13.77 -12.70 9.72
CA GLY A 36 -15.14 -12.61 9.21
C GLY A 36 -16.09 -11.81 10.09
N TYR A 37 -15.64 -11.32 11.25
CA TYR A 37 -16.47 -10.49 12.11
C TYR A 37 -16.22 -9.01 11.84
N PHE A 38 -17.29 -8.27 11.55
CA PHE A 38 -17.27 -6.82 11.31
C PHE A 38 -18.11 -6.07 12.33
N THR A 39 -17.54 -4.98 12.85
CA THR A 39 -18.23 -4.04 13.75
C THR A 39 -18.54 -2.78 12.96
N PRO A 40 -19.84 -2.41 12.81
CA PRO A 40 -20.20 -1.15 12.18
C PRO A 40 -19.81 0.03 13.07
N LEU A 41 -19.00 0.94 12.55
CA LEU A 41 -18.63 2.18 13.22
C LEU A 41 -19.54 3.33 12.77
N THR A 42 -20.02 3.29 11.54
CA THR A 42 -20.96 4.25 10.96
C THR A 42 -21.90 3.51 10.01
N PRO A 43 -22.98 4.16 9.51
CA PRO A 43 -23.88 3.54 8.52
C PRO A 43 -23.22 3.20 7.17
N PHE A 44 -21.96 3.56 6.95
CA PHE A 44 -21.25 3.37 5.69
C PHE A 44 -19.80 2.88 5.86
N PHE A 45 -19.41 2.55 7.11
CA PHE A 45 -18.04 2.13 7.39
C PHE A 45 -17.98 1.11 8.53
N ASP A 46 -17.42 -0.06 8.23
CA ASP A 46 -17.21 -1.15 9.17
C ASP A 46 -15.72 -1.41 9.36
N VAL A 47 -15.36 -1.96 10.51
CA VAL A 47 -14.04 -2.49 10.81
C VAL A 47 -14.16 -3.95 11.22
N GLY A 48 -13.30 -4.77 10.66
CA GLY A 48 -13.25 -6.22 10.93
C GLY A 48 -11.91 -6.81 10.54
N LEU A 49 -11.84 -8.12 10.35
CA LEU A 49 -10.68 -8.82 9.85
C LEU A 49 -11.09 -9.83 8.78
N VAL A 50 -10.45 -9.74 7.61
CA VAL A 50 -10.51 -10.75 6.55
C VAL A 50 -9.12 -11.03 6.03
N PHE A 51 -8.80 -12.30 5.80
CA PHE A 51 -7.58 -12.69 5.11
C PHE A 51 -7.82 -12.84 3.60
N ASN A 52 -7.15 -12.01 2.81
CA ASN A 52 -7.27 -11.91 1.36
C ASN A 52 -6.19 -12.77 0.67
N PRO A 53 -6.56 -13.87 -0.02
CA PRO A 53 -5.59 -14.75 -0.67
C PRO A 53 -5.02 -14.19 -1.98
N GLY A 54 -5.65 -13.16 -2.55
CA GLY A 54 -5.27 -12.57 -3.84
C GLY A 54 -4.62 -11.20 -3.73
N ILE A 55 -4.98 -10.36 -4.69
CA ILE A 55 -4.76 -8.92 -4.67
C ILE A 55 -6.11 -8.22 -4.54
N SER A 56 -6.18 -6.89 -4.65
CA SER A 56 -7.42 -6.11 -4.52
C SER A 56 -8.63 -6.80 -5.15
N TYR A 57 -9.76 -6.84 -4.45
CA TYR A 57 -10.97 -7.59 -4.84
C TYR A 57 -10.80 -9.12 -4.92
N GLY A 58 -9.77 -9.70 -4.28
CA GLY A 58 -9.50 -11.13 -4.40
C GLY A 58 -9.03 -11.57 -5.80
N LEU A 59 -8.69 -10.60 -6.68
CA LEU A 59 -8.12 -10.90 -7.99
C LEU A 59 -6.87 -11.76 -7.83
N LEU A 60 -6.70 -12.69 -8.77
CA LEU A 60 -5.60 -13.66 -8.77
C LEU A 60 -5.59 -14.61 -7.55
N GLY A 61 -6.64 -14.63 -6.72
CA GLY A 61 -6.74 -15.55 -5.58
C GLY A 61 -6.76 -17.03 -5.97
N SER A 62 -7.02 -17.34 -7.23
CA SER A 62 -6.89 -18.69 -7.79
C SER A 62 -5.44 -19.08 -8.14
N LEU A 63 -4.51 -18.11 -8.18
CA LEU A 63 -3.10 -18.40 -8.43
C LEU A 63 -2.44 -18.99 -7.19
N PRO A 64 -1.49 -19.91 -7.36
CA PRO A 64 -0.71 -20.41 -6.25
C PRO A 64 0.14 -19.28 -5.64
N LEU A 65 0.33 -19.34 -4.32
CA LEU A 65 1.05 -18.31 -3.55
C LEU A 65 2.41 -17.95 -4.13
N TRP A 66 3.15 -18.93 -4.66
CA TRP A 66 4.46 -18.67 -5.29
C TRP A 66 4.37 -17.76 -6.53
N ALA A 67 3.29 -17.85 -7.31
CA ALA A 67 3.09 -17.00 -8.48
C ALA A 67 2.79 -15.56 -8.06
N ILE A 68 1.94 -15.38 -7.04
CA ILE A 68 1.69 -14.06 -6.45
C ILE A 68 2.98 -13.49 -5.84
N ALA A 69 3.77 -14.31 -5.15
CA ALA A 69 5.03 -13.89 -4.55
C ALA A 69 6.03 -13.38 -5.63
N ILE A 70 6.17 -14.09 -6.75
CA ILE A 70 7.00 -13.64 -7.87
C ILE A 70 6.51 -12.29 -8.40
N LEU A 71 5.20 -12.14 -8.63
CA LEU A 71 4.61 -10.89 -9.12
C LEU A 71 4.91 -9.73 -8.17
N VAL A 72 4.74 -9.93 -6.87
CA VAL A 72 5.00 -8.92 -5.83
C VAL A 72 6.48 -8.55 -5.78
N VAL A 73 7.38 -9.53 -5.84
CA VAL A 73 8.84 -9.29 -5.84
C VAL A 73 9.24 -8.50 -7.08
N VAL A 74 8.75 -8.87 -8.26
CA VAL A 74 9.03 -8.15 -9.51
C VAL A 74 8.53 -6.71 -9.44
N ALA A 75 7.30 -6.49 -8.93
CA ALA A 75 6.73 -5.16 -8.75
C ALA A 75 7.56 -4.32 -7.76
N LEU A 76 7.96 -4.88 -6.61
CA LEU A 76 8.81 -4.20 -5.64
C LEU A 76 10.18 -3.84 -6.24
N CYS A 77 10.82 -4.74 -6.96
CA CYS A 77 12.08 -4.46 -7.64
C CYS A 77 11.93 -3.32 -8.64
N ALA A 78 10.86 -3.33 -9.45
CA ALA A 78 10.59 -2.27 -10.41
C ALA A 78 10.37 -0.91 -9.72
N LEU A 79 9.59 -0.87 -8.63
CA LEU A 79 9.37 0.35 -7.84
C LEU A 79 10.68 0.86 -7.21
N ILE A 80 11.52 -0.01 -6.68
CA ILE A 80 12.82 0.36 -6.11
C ILE A 80 13.75 0.93 -7.17
N VAL A 81 13.84 0.31 -8.35
CA VAL A 81 14.63 0.81 -9.47
C VAL A 81 14.12 2.17 -9.93
N TRP A 82 12.81 2.35 -10.02
CA TRP A 82 12.21 3.65 -10.36
C TRP A 82 12.49 4.70 -9.29
N TRP A 83 12.31 4.36 -8.01
CA TRP A 83 12.64 5.24 -6.88
C TRP A 83 14.09 5.71 -6.91
N TRP A 84 15.02 4.79 -7.18
CA TRP A 84 16.44 5.11 -7.27
C TRP A 84 16.74 6.10 -8.41
N ARG A 85 16.04 5.95 -9.55
CA ARG A 85 16.21 6.80 -10.74
C ARG A 85 15.37 8.08 -10.71
N ALA A 86 14.43 8.23 -9.79
CA ALA A 86 13.53 9.37 -9.73
C ALA A 86 14.30 10.68 -9.48
N ALA A 87 14.07 11.69 -10.33
CA ALA A 87 14.64 13.04 -10.19
C ALA A 87 13.77 13.94 -9.32
N SER A 88 12.43 13.83 -9.44
CA SER A 88 11.46 14.59 -8.67
C SER A 88 11.40 14.11 -7.21
N ALA A 89 11.38 15.04 -6.27
CA ALA A 89 11.20 14.73 -4.85
C ALA A 89 9.80 14.16 -4.57
N LEU A 90 8.79 14.65 -5.29
CA LEU A 90 7.40 14.19 -5.16
C LEU A 90 7.26 12.74 -5.65
N VAL A 91 7.82 12.41 -6.83
CA VAL A 91 7.87 11.04 -7.35
C VAL A 91 8.58 10.12 -6.37
N ARG A 92 9.72 10.56 -5.83
CA ARG A 92 10.48 9.74 -4.88
C ARG A 92 9.72 9.50 -3.58
N ALA A 93 9.04 10.51 -3.05
CA ALA A 93 8.20 10.36 -1.87
C ALA A 93 7.03 9.38 -2.14
N GLY A 94 6.31 9.58 -3.25
CA GLY A 94 5.22 8.69 -3.65
C GLY A 94 5.65 7.24 -3.82
N LEU A 95 6.77 7.00 -4.53
CA LEU A 95 7.32 5.66 -4.71
C LEU A 95 7.76 5.02 -3.38
N ALA A 96 8.38 5.79 -2.49
CA ALA A 96 8.79 5.25 -1.19
C ALA A 96 7.60 4.82 -0.33
N ILE A 97 6.51 5.60 -0.32
CA ILE A 97 5.27 5.27 0.36
C ILE A 97 4.65 4.00 -0.26
N CYS A 98 4.60 3.90 -1.59
CA CYS A 98 4.13 2.69 -2.29
C CYS A 98 4.98 1.46 -1.91
N ILE A 99 6.31 1.60 -1.90
CA ILE A 99 7.22 0.52 -1.53
C ILE A 99 6.98 0.08 -0.09
N GLY A 100 6.80 1.02 0.85
CA GLY A 100 6.51 0.73 2.24
C GLY A 100 5.22 -0.06 2.43
N GLY A 101 4.13 0.37 1.81
CA GLY A 101 2.85 -0.36 1.83
C GLY A 101 2.94 -1.73 1.17
N ALA A 102 3.49 -1.79 -0.05
CA ALA A 102 3.64 -3.05 -0.78
C ALA A 102 4.53 -4.06 -0.03
N ALA A 103 5.61 -3.60 0.61
CA ALA A 103 6.48 -4.44 1.43
C ALA A 103 5.75 -4.99 2.67
N SER A 104 4.85 -4.20 3.29
CA SER A 104 4.05 -4.69 4.40
C SER A 104 3.04 -5.77 3.97
N ASN A 105 2.34 -5.58 2.85
CA ASN A 105 1.46 -6.60 2.29
C ASN A 105 2.22 -7.83 1.76
N ALA A 106 3.48 -7.68 1.35
CA ALA A 106 4.36 -8.81 1.02
C ALA A 106 4.72 -9.61 2.27
N LEU A 107 5.01 -8.92 3.38
CA LEU A 107 5.32 -9.58 4.65
C LEU A 107 4.13 -10.37 5.22
N ASP A 108 2.90 -9.88 5.05
CA ASP A 108 1.69 -10.65 5.42
C ASP A 108 1.65 -12.00 4.70
N ARG A 109 1.95 -12.00 3.41
CA ARG A 109 1.98 -13.25 2.63
C ARG A 109 3.03 -14.24 3.10
N VAL A 110 4.13 -13.74 3.67
CA VAL A 110 5.15 -14.59 4.28
C VAL A 110 4.67 -15.14 5.63
N ILE A 111 3.99 -14.32 6.44
CA ILE A 111 3.56 -14.68 7.80
C ILE A 111 2.27 -15.51 7.76
N TYR A 112 1.26 -15.06 7.02
CA TYR A 112 -0.10 -15.62 7.05
C TYR A 112 -0.46 -16.40 5.76
N GLY A 113 0.36 -16.34 4.71
CA GLY A 113 0.01 -16.86 3.38
C GLY A 113 -0.99 -15.98 2.61
N GLN A 114 -1.52 -14.95 3.24
CA GLN A 114 -2.58 -14.07 2.76
C GLN A 114 -2.32 -12.64 3.27
N VAL A 115 -3.13 -11.66 2.85
CA VAL A 115 -3.06 -10.29 3.36
C VAL A 115 -4.18 -10.05 4.35
N ALA A 116 -3.87 -9.45 5.50
CA ALA A 116 -4.87 -9.07 6.49
C ALA A 116 -5.47 -7.70 6.13
N ASP A 117 -6.78 -7.70 5.86
CA ASP A 117 -7.58 -6.52 5.49
C ASP A 117 -8.63 -6.24 6.56
N PHE A 118 -8.97 -4.94 6.78
CA PHE A 118 -9.76 -4.53 7.95
C PHE A 118 -10.88 -3.55 7.65
N PHE A 119 -10.73 -2.66 6.68
CA PHE A 119 -11.60 -1.51 6.48
C PHE A 119 -12.55 -1.74 5.34
N HIS A 120 -13.85 -1.58 5.61
CA HIS A 120 -14.90 -1.81 4.64
C HIS A 120 -15.80 -0.58 4.52
N PHE A 121 -15.82 0.05 3.35
CA PHE A 121 -16.79 1.09 3.01
C PHE A 121 -17.96 0.49 2.21
N HIS A 122 -19.19 0.88 2.57
CA HIS A 122 -20.39 0.48 1.86
C HIS A 122 -21.45 1.58 1.90
N LEU A 123 -22.39 1.57 0.95
CA LEU A 123 -23.51 2.49 0.91
C LEU A 123 -24.69 1.79 0.23
N GLY A 124 -25.72 1.39 1.01
CA GLY A 124 -26.80 0.54 0.52
C GLY A 124 -26.23 -0.78 -0.02
N ASP A 125 -26.60 -1.12 -1.26
CA ASP A 125 -26.11 -2.35 -1.92
C ASP A 125 -24.71 -2.19 -2.52
N TRP A 126 -24.15 -0.98 -2.55
CA TRP A 126 -22.78 -0.76 -3.03
C TRP A 126 -21.77 -1.07 -1.93
N SER A 127 -20.76 -1.89 -2.25
CA SER A 127 -19.69 -2.28 -1.36
C SER A 127 -18.33 -2.03 -2.03
N PHE A 128 -17.46 -1.31 -1.34
CA PHE A 128 -16.08 -1.18 -1.72
C PHE A 128 -15.32 -2.43 -1.26
N TYR A 129 -14.16 -2.74 -1.86
CA TYR A 129 -13.34 -3.85 -1.37
C TYR A 129 -12.82 -3.56 0.05
N ILE A 130 -12.60 -4.64 0.81
CA ILE A 130 -12.00 -4.53 2.13
C ILE A 130 -10.50 -4.29 1.95
N PHE A 131 -9.93 -3.35 2.69
CA PHE A 131 -8.54 -2.90 2.53
C PHE A 131 -7.87 -2.65 3.87
N ASN A 132 -6.57 -2.38 3.84
CA ASN A 132 -5.74 -2.13 5.01
C ASN A 132 -4.97 -0.80 4.91
N VAL A 133 -4.16 -0.48 5.93
CA VAL A 133 -3.35 0.75 5.98
C VAL A 133 -2.31 0.77 4.85
N ALA A 134 -1.74 -0.39 4.48
CA ALA A 134 -0.79 -0.48 3.36
C ALA A 134 -1.42 -0.10 2.03
N ASP A 135 -2.68 -0.52 1.77
CA ASP A 135 -3.41 -0.16 0.55
C ASP A 135 -3.71 1.34 0.50
N ALA A 136 -4.09 1.93 1.64
CA ALA A 136 -4.26 3.37 1.76
C ALA A 136 -2.94 4.11 1.49
N ALA A 137 -1.81 3.61 2.01
CA ALA A 137 -0.49 4.16 1.74
C ALA A 137 -0.12 4.04 0.24
N ILE A 138 -0.33 2.88 -0.38
CA ILE A 138 -0.10 2.70 -1.82
C ILE A 138 -0.94 3.69 -2.63
N THR A 139 -2.23 3.83 -2.30
CA THR A 139 -3.13 4.78 -2.96
C THR A 139 -2.64 6.23 -2.82
N LEU A 140 -2.21 6.63 -1.62
CA LEU A 140 -1.60 7.94 -1.38
C LEU A 140 -0.33 8.13 -2.22
N GLY A 141 0.55 7.13 -2.24
CA GLY A 141 1.78 7.16 -3.04
C GLY A 141 1.49 7.34 -4.53
N VAL A 142 0.53 6.58 -5.08
CA VAL A 142 0.07 6.72 -6.47
C VAL A 142 -0.52 8.11 -6.70
N GLY A 143 -1.30 8.65 -5.76
CA GLY A 143 -1.81 10.03 -5.82
C GLY A 143 -0.70 11.08 -5.98
N LEU A 144 0.41 10.93 -5.24
CA LEU A 144 1.58 11.81 -5.37
C LEU A 144 2.24 11.68 -6.75
N LEU A 145 2.31 10.47 -7.32
CA LEU A 145 2.82 10.27 -8.69
C LEU A 145 1.93 10.97 -9.73
N LEU A 146 0.61 10.88 -9.57
CA LEU A 146 -0.34 11.57 -10.45
C LEU A 146 -0.23 13.08 -10.32
N LEU A 147 -0.05 13.63 -9.13
CA LEU A 147 0.16 15.07 -8.92
C LEU A 147 1.44 15.55 -9.62
N ASP A 148 2.53 14.80 -9.55
CA ASP A 148 3.76 15.12 -10.29
C ASP A 148 3.53 15.10 -11.81
N LEU A 149 2.78 14.10 -12.31
CA LEU A 149 2.40 14.01 -13.72
C LEU A 149 1.60 15.23 -14.20
N LEU A 150 0.74 15.77 -13.33
CA LEU A 150 -0.05 17.00 -13.57
C LEU A 150 0.77 18.28 -13.39
N GLY A 151 2.06 18.20 -13.06
CA GLY A 151 2.97 19.34 -12.96
C GLY A 151 2.99 20.02 -11.59
N VAL A 152 2.36 19.47 -10.56
CA VAL A 152 2.32 20.06 -9.21
C VAL A 152 3.69 20.06 -8.53
N GLY A 153 4.60 19.15 -8.89
CA GLY A 153 5.91 18.95 -8.27
C GLY A 153 7.05 19.86 -8.76
N GLY A 154 6.80 20.84 -9.64
CA GLY A 154 7.80 21.76 -10.19
C GLY A 154 7.94 21.65 -11.71
N LYS A 155 8.46 22.71 -12.34
CA LYS A 155 8.66 22.78 -13.78
C LYS A 155 9.42 21.54 -14.28
N ARG A 156 8.76 20.71 -15.11
CA ARG A 156 9.49 19.86 -16.06
C ARG A 156 10.46 20.78 -16.76
N ALA A 157 11.76 20.55 -16.63
CA ALA A 157 12.73 21.25 -17.47
C ALA A 157 12.28 21.03 -18.90
N ALA A 158 11.83 22.11 -19.56
CA ALA A 158 11.51 22.09 -20.97
C ALA A 158 12.79 21.62 -21.66
N ASN A 159 12.73 20.48 -22.33
CA ASN A 159 13.83 20.00 -23.16
C ASN A 159 14.04 21.09 -24.23
N PRO A 160 15.17 21.77 -24.28
CA PRO A 160 15.43 22.68 -25.42
C PRO A 160 15.55 21.78 -26.66
N ALA A 161 14.74 22.08 -27.65
CA ALA A 161 14.78 21.49 -28.97
C ALA A 161 16.11 21.77 -29.67
#